data_d15c6f2987937702a719e61c1d962ffa
#
_entry.id   d15c6f2987937702a719e61c1d962ffa
#
_cell.length_a   1.000
_cell.length_b   1.000
_cell.length_c   1.000
_cell.angle_alpha   90.00
_cell.angle_beta   90.00
_cell.angle_gamma   90.00
#
_symmetry.space_group_name_H-M   'P 1'
#
loop_
_entity.id
_entity.type
_entity.pdbx_description
1 polymer ?
#
loop_
_entity_poly.entity_id
_entity_poly.type
_entity_poly.pdbx_seq_one_letter_code
_entity_poly.pdbx_strand_id
1 'polypeptide(L)'
;MAGSFSLRYTISTSDPRTHLLDVDLVVTSDTRLPPTLVLYMPTWCPGSYLIREYARHVEGLAADREGSPLIARKVRKNAWAIETQGQRSVRVRYRVYANELSVRTNHVDGGHASWRGPATYLIPEGSVGVPLRAVVVPRFPPGWSVATALPETQEGYLASSIDELMDAPFECGPMLCRSFEAHGRPHELWVWRNRHSIDLDWERLARDTRVIVETEAALLAGEGRREDALPYQRYLFLWHISPRSRGGLEHASCCALLVSPGIFQTRGGYLDVLSLVAHEFLHLWNVKRIRPEGLARLDYERENYTRLLWWFEGGTSYFDWRILRLAGLATHREYADHLAGEIARLADTPGALVHSLSDASFDAWIKAYRPDENSINSTVSYYLKGEVVCALLDIELRA
;
A
#
# COMPACT_ATOMS: atom_id res chain seq x y z
N MET A 1 -10.32 -21.51 23.33
CA MET A 1 -9.72 -21.50 21.99
C MET A 1 -10.68 -20.72 21.10
N ALA A 2 -10.27 -19.59 20.55
CA ALA A 2 -11.07 -18.87 19.56
C ALA A 2 -11.21 -19.77 18.32
N GLY A 3 -12.44 -20.03 17.88
CA GLY A 3 -12.68 -20.79 16.65
C GLY A 3 -12.04 -20.07 15.47
N SER A 4 -11.57 -20.83 14.47
CA SER A 4 -11.00 -20.24 13.27
C SER A 4 -12.13 -19.57 12.47
N PHE A 5 -11.92 -18.31 12.08
CA PHE A 5 -12.83 -17.58 11.19
C PHE A 5 -12.47 -17.87 9.73
N SER A 6 -13.50 -17.98 8.89
CA SER A 6 -13.36 -17.87 7.44
C SER A 6 -14.18 -16.67 6.96
N LEU A 7 -13.58 -15.83 6.16
CA LEU A 7 -14.17 -14.59 5.65
C LEU A 7 -14.33 -14.70 4.13
N ARG A 8 -15.47 -14.29 3.62
CA ARG A 8 -15.69 -14.19 2.18
C ARG A 8 -16.25 -12.82 1.86
N TYR A 9 -15.52 -12.02 1.11
CA TYR A 9 -15.92 -10.71 0.64
C TYR A 9 -16.28 -10.77 -0.84
N THR A 10 -17.49 -10.39 -1.19
CA THR A 10 -17.83 -10.08 -2.58
C THR A 10 -17.85 -8.56 -2.74
N ILE A 11 -17.06 -8.06 -3.68
CA ILE A 11 -16.90 -6.63 -3.95
C ILE A 11 -17.49 -6.32 -5.33
N SER A 12 -18.41 -5.38 -5.37
CA SER A 12 -19.08 -4.95 -6.60
C SER A 12 -19.44 -3.48 -6.55
N THR A 13 -20.07 -2.98 -7.59
CA THR A 13 -20.77 -1.70 -7.60
C THR A 13 -22.08 -1.85 -8.34
N SER A 14 -23.18 -1.44 -7.73
CA SER A 14 -24.51 -1.48 -8.35
C SER A 14 -24.74 -0.30 -9.30
N ASP A 15 -24.14 0.86 -9.00
CA ASP A 15 -24.12 2.05 -9.87
C ASP A 15 -22.79 2.81 -9.65
N PRO A 16 -21.82 2.67 -10.58
CA PRO A 16 -20.50 3.28 -10.42
C PRO A 16 -20.53 4.82 -10.42
N ARG A 17 -21.62 5.46 -10.86
CA ARG A 17 -21.78 6.92 -10.82
C ARG A 17 -21.98 7.44 -9.40
N THR A 18 -22.36 6.58 -8.46
CA THR A 18 -22.50 6.92 -7.05
C THR A 18 -21.16 6.86 -6.30
N HIS A 19 -20.13 6.31 -6.92
CA HIS A 19 -18.83 6.04 -6.31
C HIS A 19 -18.93 5.15 -5.05
N LEU A 20 -19.89 4.21 -5.03
CA LEU A 20 -20.08 3.27 -3.93
C LEU A 20 -19.61 1.87 -4.33
N LEU A 21 -18.73 1.29 -3.50
CA LEU A 21 -18.45 -0.12 -3.51
C LEU A 21 -19.44 -0.85 -2.63
N ASP A 22 -20.14 -1.82 -3.19
CA ASP A 22 -21.00 -2.74 -2.46
C ASP A 22 -20.13 -3.88 -1.90
N VAL A 23 -20.20 -4.09 -0.60
CA VAL A 23 -19.45 -5.14 0.11
C VAL A 23 -20.42 -6.11 0.74
N ASP A 24 -20.27 -7.38 0.38
CA ASP A 24 -21.03 -8.49 0.93
C ASP A 24 -20.04 -9.43 1.65
N LEU A 25 -20.03 -9.38 2.97
CA LEU A 25 -19.18 -10.17 3.84
C LEU A 25 -19.96 -11.34 4.42
N VAL A 26 -19.47 -12.55 4.22
CA VAL A 26 -19.91 -13.73 4.96
C VAL A 26 -18.81 -14.13 5.94
N VAL A 27 -19.15 -14.15 7.23
CA VAL A 27 -18.30 -14.65 8.31
C VAL A 27 -18.78 -16.05 8.68
N THR A 28 -17.89 -17.03 8.62
CA THR A 28 -18.18 -18.40 9.07
C THR A 28 -17.18 -18.83 10.13
N SER A 29 -17.55 -19.79 10.96
CA SER A 29 -16.67 -20.43 11.93
C SER A 29 -16.95 -21.93 11.99
N ASP A 30 -15.92 -22.72 12.19
CA ASP A 30 -16.04 -24.17 12.41
C ASP A 30 -16.81 -24.51 13.69
N THR A 31 -16.82 -23.59 14.63
CA THR A 31 -17.61 -23.62 15.86
C THR A 31 -18.77 -22.62 15.80
N ARG A 32 -19.47 -22.41 16.90
CA ARG A 32 -20.44 -21.31 16.97
C ARG A 32 -19.71 -19.97 17.05
N LEU A 33 -20.20 -18.99 16.32
CA LEU A 33 -19.79 -17.60 16.49
C LEU A 33 -20.10 -17.12 17.92
N PRO A 34 -19.36 -16.17 18.48
CA PRO A 34 -19.71 -15.58 19.77
C PRO A 34 -21.11 -14.96 19.70
N PRO A 35 -21.88 -14.95 20.81
CA PRO A 35 -23.24 -14.37 20.82
C PRO A 35 -23.30 -12.96 20.24
N THR A 36 -22.24 -12.18 20.46
CA THR A 36 -22.01 -10.86 19.85
C THR A 36 -20.68 -10.91 19.09
N LEU A 37 -20.74 -10.76 17.77
CA LEU A 37 -19.57 -10.61 16.91
C LEU A 37 -19.31 -9.13 16.70
N VAL A 38 -18.13 -8.67 17.07
CA VAL A 38 -17.69 -7.29 16.78
C VAL A 38 -16.86 -7.31 15.50
N LEU A 39 -17.29 -6.51 14.52
CA LEU A 39 -16.54 -6.22 13.30
C LEU A 39 -16.07 -4.77 13.34
N TYR A 40 -14.82 -4.51 12.96
CA TYR A 40 -14.30 -3.15 12.88
C TYR A 40 -13.61 -2.88 11.54
N MET A 41 -13.59 -1.63 11.13
CA MET A 41 -12.80 -1.14 10.01
C MET A 41 -11.48 -0.57 10.54
N PRO A 42 -10.33 -0.93 9.94
CA PRO A 42 -9.06 -0.27 10.23
C PRO A 42 -9.17 1.25 10.14
N THR A 43 -8.35 1.96 10.91
CA THR A 43 -8.35 3.42 10.93
C THR A 43 -7.26 4.05 10.08
N TRP A 44 -6.26 3.26 9.70
CA TRP A 44 -5.11 3.68 8.90
C TRP A 44 -4.63 2.57 7.96
N CYS A 45 -3.71 2.90 7.07
CA CYS A 45 -3.12 1.99 6.09
C CYS A 45 -1.60 1.88 6.37
N PRO A 46 -1.02 0.67 6.53
CA PRO A 46 0.42 0.48 6.63
C PRO A 46 1.16 1.17 5.49
N GLY A 47 2.33 1.77 5.78
CA GLY A 47 3.08 2.64 4.86
C GLY A 47 2.58 4.09 4.85
N SER A 48 1.46 4.40 5.52
CA SER A 48 0.90 5.76 5.55
C SER A 48 0.47 6.14 6.96
N TYR A 49 1.31 6.83 7.68
CA TYR A 49 1.22 7.11 9.12
C TYR A 49 0.23 8.23 9.45
N LEU A 50 -1.04 8.02 9.09
CA LEU A 50 -2.16 8.93 9.34
C LEU A 50 -3.41 8.16 9.70
N ILE A 51 -4.07 8.52 10.80
CA ILE A 51 -5.43 8.06 11.09
C ILE A 51 -6.40 8.71 10.11
N ARG A 52 -6.95 7.90 9.21
CA ARG A 52 -7.80 8.35 8.08
C ARG A 52 -9.29 8.21 8.34
N GLU A 53 -9.68 7.52 9.42
CA GLU A 53 -11.08 7.32 9.80
C GLU A 53 -11.91 6.73 8.66
N TYR A 54 -11.45 5.66 8.03
CA TYR A 54 -12.10 5.04 6.86
C TYR A 54 -13.57 4.67 7.11
N ALA A 55 -13.92 4.34 8.35
CA ALA A 55 -15.29 4.01 8.75
C ALA A 55 -16.30 5.15 8.51
N ARG A 56 -15.84 6.39 8.28
CA ARG A 56 -16.71 7.51 7.87
C ARG A 56 -17.40 7.29 6.53
N HIS A 57 -16.82 6.43 5.70
CA HIS A 57 -17.27 6.09 4.35
C HIS A 57 -18.22 4.89 4.32
N VAL A 58 -18.47 4.23 5.46
CA VAL A 58 -19.38 3.07 5.55
C VAL A 58 -20.81 3.52 5.65
N GLU A 59 -21.64 2.99 4.75
CA GLU A 59 -23.08 3.27 4.67
C GLU A 59 -23.92 2.00 4.67
N GLY A 60 -25.15 2.10 5.20
CA GLY A 60 -26.20 1.10 5.03
C GLY A 60 -25.86 -0.29 5.56
N LEU A 61 -25.06 -0.37 6.66
CA LEU A 61 -24.70 -1.66 7.24
C LEU A 61 -25.93 -2.41 7.76
N ALA A 62 -26.10 -3.62 7.27
CA ALA A 62 -27.14 -4.57 7.69
C ALA A 62 -26.55 -5.96 7.83
N ALA A 63 -27.06 -6.73 8.79
CA ALA A 63 -26.68 -8.11 8.99
C ALA A 63 -27.90 -9.03 8.88
N ASP A 64 -27.68 -10.21 8.36
CA ASP A 64 -28.71 -11.24 8.29
C ASP A 64 -28.11 -12.66 8.42
N ARG A 65 -29.01 -13.60 8.67
CA ARG A 65 -28.77 -15.02 8.54
C ARG A 65 -29.79 -15.61 7.57
N GLU A 66 -29.33 -16.07 6.42
CA GLU A 66 -30.18 -16.70 5.40
C GLU A 66 -31.44 -15.85 5.07
N GLY A 67 -31.27 -14.51 5.05
CA GLY A 67 -32.35 -13.55 4.80
C GLY A 67 -33.13 -13.09 6.05
N SER A 68 -32.92 -13.72 7.20
CA SER A 68 -33.54 -13.29 8.47
C SER A 68 -32.68 -12.18 9.12
N PRO A 69 -33.21 -10.95 9.30
CA PRO A 69 -32.43 -9.85 9.84
C PRO A 69 -31.85 -10.13 11.23
N LEU A 70 -30.62 -9.69 11.47
CA LEU A 70 -29.95 -9.70 12.75
C LEU A 70 -29.77 -8.27 13.26
N ILE A 71 -29.73 -8.11 14.58
CA ILE A 71 -29.46 -6.82 15.19
C ILE A 71 -27.98 -6.48 14.98
N ALA A 72 -27.71 -5.35 14.33
CA ALA A 72 -26.38 -4.78 14.16
C ALA A 72 -26.37 -3.36 14.70
N ARG A 73 -25.45 -3.04 15.63
CA ARG A 73 -25.36 -1.74 16.28
C ARG A 73 -23.96 -1.19 16.18
N LYS A 74 -23.81 0.10 15.84
CA LYS A 74 -22.51 0.79 15.89
C LYS A 74 -22.11 1.00 17.35
N VAL A 75 -20.98 0.43 17.79
CA VAL A 75 -20.51 0.45 19.19
C VAL A 75 -19.30 1.32 19.40
N ARG A 76 -18.52 1.58 18.35
CA ARG A 76 -17.39 2.53 18.29
C ARG A 76 -17.44 3.27 16.96
N LYS A 77 -16.66 4.36 16.80
CA LYS A 77 -16.62 5.13 15.55
C LYS A 77 -16.35 4.27 14.31
N ASN A 78 -15.62 3.15 14.48
CA ASN A 78 -15.19 2.24 13.45
C ASN A 78 -15.65 0.78 13.64
N ALA A 79 -16.54 0.48 14.62
CA ALA A 79 -16.93 -0.89 14.92
C ALA A 79 -18.45 -1.08 15.10
N TRP A 80 -18.91 -2.25 14.71
CA TRP A 80 -20.31 -2.69 14.79
C TRP A 80 -20.39 -4.05 15.51
N ALA A 81 -21.31 -4.14 16.47
CA ALA A 81 -21.64 -5.37 17.16
C ALA A 81 -22.87 -6.02 16.50
N ILE A 82 -22.77 -7.30 16.18
CA ILE A 82 -23.79 -8.10 15.51
C ILE A 82 -24.23 -9.19 16.48
N GLU A 83 -25.52 -9.27 16.78
CA GLU A 83 -26.09 -10.33 17.60
C GLU A 83 -26.26 -11.60 16.75
N THR A 84 -25.28 -12.50 16.83
CA THR A 84 -25.20 -13.72 16.00
C THR A 84 -26.18 -14.81 16.44
N GLN A 85 -26.73 -14.74 17.66
CA GLN A 85 -27.53 -15.79 18.29
C GLN A 85 -26.80 -17.15 18.35
N GLY A 86 -25.44 -17.13 18.38
CA GLY A 86 -24.61 -18.34 18.43
C GLY A 86 -24.64 -19.17 17.15
N GLN A 87 -24.91 -18.59 16.01
CA GLN A 87 -24.89 -19.26 14.71
C GLN A 87 -23.45 -19.53 14.26
N ARG A 88 -23.30 -20.35 13.23
CA ARG A 88 -21.98 -20.64 12.61
C ARG A 88 -21.65 -19.71 11.46
N SER A 89 -22.63 -18.99 10.94
CA SER A 89 -22.47 -18.08 9.80
C SER A 89 -23.38 -16.87 9.98
N VAL A 90 -22.84 -15.70 9.61
CA VAL A 90 -23.59 -14.45 9.46
C VAL A 90 -23.17 -13.76 8.18
N ARG A 91 -24.10 -13.05 7.54
CA ARG A 91 -23.86 -12.23 6.38
C ARG A 91 -24.00 -10.76 6.77
N VAL A 92 -23.04 -9.93 6.34
CA VAL A 92 -23.03 -8.48 6.61
C VAL A 92 -22.85 -7.76 5.29
N ARG A 93 -23.78 -6.87 4.98
CA ARG A 93 -23.74 -6.03 3.77
C ARG A 93 -23.60 -4.59 4.17
N TYR A 94 -22.74 -3.88 3.45
CA TYR A 94 -22.51 -2.45 3.62
C TYR A 94 -21.97 -1.86 2.31
N ARG A 95 -21.96 -0.55 2.23
CA ARG A 95 -21.34 0.17 1.12
C ARG A 95 -20.22 1.03 1.64
N VAL A 96 -19.21 1.25 0.78
CA VAL A 96 -18.08 2.13 1.06
C VAL A 96 -17.99 3.19 -0.02
N TYR A 97 -18.05 4.46 0.36
CA TYR A 97 -17.83 5.56 -0.57
C TYR A 97 -16.36 5.59 -1.01
N ALA A 98 -16.14 5.64 -2.32
CA ALA A 98 -14.88 5.36 -2.99
C ALA A 98 -14.66 6.35 -4.15
N ASN A 99 -14.43 7.63 -3.83
CA ASN A 99 -14.17 8.68 -4.83
C ASN A 99 -12.89 9.47 -4.54
N GLU A 100 -11.88 8.77 -4.01
CA GLU A 100 -10.56 9.38 -3.81
C GLU A 100 -9.50 8.49 -4.45
N LEU A 101 -8.98 8.92 -5.62
CA LEU A 101 -7.93 8.20 -6.31
C LEU A 101 -6.58 8.49 -5.66
N SER A 102 -6.15 7.59 -4.81
CA SER A 102 -4.82 7.62 -4.20
C SER A 102 -4.31 6.19 -3.95
N VAL A 103 -3.05 6.04 -3.61
CA VAL A 103 -2.47 4.74 -3.24
C VAL A 103 -2.98 4.22 -1.89
N ARG A 104 -3.76 5.01 -1.13
CA ARG A 104 -4.16 4.75 0.27
C ARG A 104 -5.68 4.68 0.47
N THR A 105 -6.45 5.03 -0.54
CA THR A 105 -7.91 5.17 -0.50
C THR A 105 -8.56 4.39 -1.63
N ASN A 106 -9.88 4.41 -1.68
CA ASN A 106 -10.66 3.67 -2.66
C ASN A 106 -11.17 4.60 -3.77
N HIS A 107 -11.27 4.04 -4.98
CA HIS A 107 -11.87 4.71 -6.12
C HIS A 107 -12.74 3.74 -6.91
N VAL A 108 -13.93 4.18 -7.31
CA VAL A 108 -14.77 3.48 -8.30
C VAL A 108 -15.50 4.48 -9.17
N ASP A 109 -15.45 4.25 -10.47
CA ASP A 109 -16.24 4.95 -11.49
C ASP A 109 -16.67 3.99 -12.61
N GLY A 110 -17.24 4.53 -13.70
CA GLY A 110 -17.69 3.73 -14.84
C GLY A 110 -16.57 3.04 -15.64
N GLY A 111 -15.33 3.32 -15.36
CA GLY A 111 -14.17 2.78 -16.08
C GLY A 111 -13.12 2.10 -15.21
N HIS A 112 -13.26 2.12 -13.88
CA HIS A 112 -12.24 1.61 -12.98
C HIS A 112 -12.77 1.41 -11.57
N ALA A 113 -12.24 0.42 -10.87
CA ALA A 113 -12.40 0.25 -9.44
C ALA A 113 -11.06 -0.14 -8.82
N SER A 114 -10.68 0.57 -7.77
CA SER A 114 -9.51 0.19 -6.95
C SER A 114 -9.84 0.33 -5.48
N TRP A 115 -9.35 -0.60 -4.68
CA TRP A 115 -9.54 -0.52 -3.25
C TRP A 115 -8.36 -1.08 -2.46
N ARG A 116 -8.27 -0.61 -1.23
CA ARG A 116 -7.26 -0.98 -0.23
C ARG A 116 -7.95 -1.72 0.90
N GLY A 117 -7.32 -2.79 1.39
CA GLY A 117 -7.88 -3.60 2.47
C GLY A 117 -8.36 -2.78 3.66
N PRO A 118 -7.52 -1.92 4.27
CA PRO A 118 -7.89 -1.11 5.42
C PRO A 118 -9.06 -0.15 5.19
N ALA A 119 -9.24 0.32 3.97
CA ALA A 119 -10.31 1.26 3.61
C ALA A 119 -11.62 0.56 3.19
N THR A 120 -11.65 -0.79 3.17
CA THR A 120 -12.76 -1.53 2.57
C THR A 120 -13.32 -2.61 3.49
N TYR A 121 -12.46 -3.38 4.16
CA TYR A 121 -12.90 -4.60 4.84
C TYR A 121 -13.19 -4.37 6.32
N LEU A 122 -14.39 -4.78 6.74
CA LEU A 122 -14.70 -4.99 8.14
C LEU A 122 -14.13 -6.35 8.57
N ILE A 123 -13.34 -6.38 9.63
CA ILE A 123 -12.70 -7.58 10.14
C ILE A 123 -13.15 -7.92 11.57
N PRO A 124 -13.20 -9.20 11.96
CA PRO A 124 -13.55 -9.59 13.32
C PRO A 124 -12.53 -9.12 14.33
N GLU A 125 -12.99 -8.61 15.47
CA GLU A 125 -12.13 -8.28 16.61
C GLU A 125 -11.36 -9.53 17.08
N GLY A 126 -10.05 -9.38 17.35
CA GLY A 126 -9.18 -10.50 17.74
C GLY A 126 -8.73 -11.39 16.57
N SER A 127 -9.00 -11.05 15.30
CA SER A 127 -8.58 -11.83 14.13
C SER A 127 -7.17 -11.49 13.61
N VAL A 128 -6.58 -10.37 14.04
CA VAL A 128 -5.22 -9.97 13.67
C VAL A 128 -4.19 -10.87 14.38
N GLY A 129 -3.19 -11.34 13.64
CA GLY A 129 -2.13 -12.19 14.17
C GLY A 129 -2.53 -13.66 14.38
N VAL A 130 -3.73 -14.06 13.94
CA VAL A 130 -4.14 -15.47 13.92
C VAL A 130 -4.34 -15.96 12.49
N PRO A 131 -4.01 -17.23 12.18
CA PRO A 131 -4.29 -17.80 10.87
C PRO A 131 -5.80 -17.80 10.60
N LEU A 132 -6.18 -17.35 9.42
CA LEU A 132 -7.56 -17.42 8.94
C LEU A 132 -7.57 -17.54 7.42
N ARG A 133 -8.73 -17.85 6.87
CA ARG A 133 -8.95 -17.88 5.44
C ARG A 133 -9.88 -16.73 5.04
N ALA A 134 -9.36 -15.82 4.22
CA ALA A 134 -10.18 -14.76 3.63
C ALA A 134 -10.18 -14.86 2.10
N VAL A 135 -11.36 -14.91 1.51
CA VAL A 135 -11.54 -14.96 0.05
C VAL A 135 -12.17 -13.66 -0.43
N VAL A 136 -11.56 -13.03 -1.41
CA VAL A 136 -12.10 -11.83 -2.07
C VAL A 136 -12.58 -12.18 -3.47
N VAL A 137 -13.81 -11.82 -3.80
CA VAL A 137 -14.47 -12.09 -5.08
C VAL A 137 -14.90 -10.77 -5.71
N PRO A 138 -14.10 -10.21 -6.62
CA PRO A 138 -14.52 -9.07 -7.44
C PRO A 138 -15.68 -9.44 -8.37
N ARG A 139 -16.68 -8.55 -8.48
CA ARG A 139 -17.83 -8.70 -9.38
C ARG A 139 -18.02 -7.40 -10.14
N PHE A 140 -17.31 -7.27 -11.24
CA PHE A 140 -17.30 -6.09 -12.12
C PHE A 140 -17.71 -6.46 -13.54
N PRO A 141 -17.94 -5.49 -14.44
CA PRO A 141 -18.39 -5.77 -15.80
C PRO A 141 -17.49 -6.76 -16.54
N PRO A 142 -18.04 -7.58 -17.44
CA PRO A 142 -17.26 -8.44 -18.32
C PRO A 142 -16.21 -7.65 -19.11
N GLY A 143 -15.00 -8.22 -19.21
CA GLY A 143 -13.88 -7.59 -19.92
C GLY A 143 -13.00 -6.69 -19.02
N TRP A 144 -13.38 -6.48 -17.76
CA TRP A 144 -12.45 -5.89 -16.80
C TRP A 144 -11.45 -6.93 -16.31
N SER A 145 -10.17 -6.57 -16.31
CA SER A 145 -9.11 -7.35 -15.68
C SER A 145 -9.08 -7.09 -14.19
N VAL A 146 -8.57 -8.04 -13.43
CA VAL A 146 -8.30 -7.89 -11.99
C VAL A 146 -6.82 -8.08 -11.76
N ALA A 147 -6.18 -7.14 -11.06
CA ALA A 147 -4.79 -7.26 -10.63
C ALA A 147 -4.70 -7.12 -9.11
N THR A 148 -4.10 -8.10 -8.47
CA THR A 148 -3.81 -8.15 -7.03
C THR A 148 -2.68 -9.14 -6.78
N ALA A 149 -1.95 -8.95 -5.68
CA ALA A 149 -0.88 -9.87 -5.27
C ALA A 149 -1.41 -11.19 -4.66
N LEU A 150 -2.67 -11.24 -4.24
CA LEU A 150 -3.25 -12.47 -3.69
C LEU A 150 -3.33 -13.57 -4.75
N PRO A 151 -3.06 -14.83 -4.37
CA PRO A 151 -3.22 -15.98 -5.26
C PRO A 151 -4.69 -16.17 -5.66
N GLU A 152 -4.91 -16.38 -6.96
CA GLU A 152 -6.22 -16.73 -7.49
C GLU A 152 -6.53 -18.20 -7.27
N THR A 153 -7.76 -18.51 -6.87
CA THR A 153 -8.30 -19.85 -6.68
C THR A 153 -9.64 -19.99 -7.40
N GLN A 154 -10.20 -21.18 -7.44
CA GLN A 154 -11.57 -21.38 -8.00
C GLN A 154 -12.64 -20.59 -7.24
N GLU A 155 -12.40 -20.22 -5.99
CA GLU A 155 -13.35 -19.50 -5.15
C GLU A 155 -13.16 -17.97 -5.20
N GLY A 156 -12.05 -17.47 -5.71
CA GLY A 156 -11.63 -16.08 -5.72
C GLY A 156 -10.18 -15.92 -5.27
N TYR A 157 -9.80 -14.73 -4.83
CA TYR A 157 -8.46 -14.39 -4.38
C TYR A 157 -8.32 -14.67 -2.89
N LEU A 158 -7.29 -15.44 -2.51
CA LEU A 158 -7.14 -16.00 -1.16
C LEU A 158 -6.06 -15.27 -0.36
N ALA A 159 -6.43 -14.79 0.84
CA ALA A 159 -5.49 -14.36 1.87
C ALA A 159 -5.51 -15.36 3.05
N SER A 160 -4.34 -15.66 3.61
CA SER A 160 -4.14 -16.60 4.72
C SER A 160 -4.08 -15.94 6.10
N SER A 161 -4.12 -14.61 6.14
CA SER A 161 -4.15 -13.81 7.36
C SER A 161 -4.83 -12.45 7.11
N ILE A 162 -5.17 -11.75 8.20
CA ILE A 162 -5.65 -10.37 8.11
C ILE A 162 -4.54 -9.45 7.54
N ASP A 163 -3.30 -9.64 7.96
CA ASP A 163 -2.19 -8.81 7.47
C ASP A 163 -2.02 -8.94 5.96
N GLU A 164 -2.12 -10.15 5.41
CA GLU A 164 -2.07 -10.37 3.96
C GLU A 164 -3.28 -9.75 3.24
N LEU A 165 -4.48 -9.86 3.81
CA LEU A 165 -5.69 -9.24 3.28
C LEU A 165 -5.59 -7.71 3.25
N MET A 166 -5.04 -7.10 4.31
CA MET A 166 -4.86 -5.65 4.41
C MET A 166 -3.76 -5.13 3.49
N ASP A 167 -2.74 -5.95 3.23
CA ASP A 167 -1.58 -5.60 2.41
C ASP A 167 -1.79 -5.86 0.90
N ALA A 168 -2.95 -6.33 0.50
CA ALA A 168 -3.26 -6.64 -0.89
C ALA A 168 -4.23 -5.63 -1.51
N PRO A 169 -3.73 -4.64 -2.27
CA PRO A 169 -4.58 -3.78 -3.08
C PRO A 169 -5.21 -4.57 -4.24
N PHE A 170 -6.36 -4.08 -4.68
CA PHE A 170 -7.04 -4.57 -5.87
C PHE A 170 -7.19 -3.45 -6.89
N GLU A 171 -6.94 -3.79 -8.15
CA GLU A 171 -7.18 -2.97 -9.31
C GLU A 171 -8.09 -3.72 -10.27
N CYS A 172 -9.16 -3.08 -10.70
CA CYS A 172 -10.13 -3.68 -11.62
C CYS A 172 -10.49 -2.67 -12.72
N GLY A 173 -10.40 -3.10 -13.98
CA GLY A 173 -10.74 -2.23 -15.11
C GLY A 173 -10.14 -2.68 -16.42
N PRO A 174 -10.33 -1.90 -17.49
CA PRO A 174 -9.63 -2.10 -18.77
C PRO A 174 -8.17 -1.63 -18.61
N MET A 175 -7.32 -2.52 -18.13
CA MET A 175 -5.91 -2.23 -17.87
C MET A 175 -5.00 -2.79 -18.96
N LEU A 176 -3.85 -2.14 -19.16
CA LEU A 176 -2.74 -2.70 -19.91
C LEU A 176 -1.84 -3.50 -18.97
N CYS A 177 -1.36 -4.66 -19.42
CA CYS A 177 -0.36 -5.44 -18.72
C CYS A 177 0.89 -5.59 -19.57
N ARG A 178 2.06 -5.43 -18.95
CA ARG A 178 3.37 -5.81 -19.46
C ARG A 178 4.06 -6.66 -18.43
N SER A 179 4.70 -7.74 -18.88
CA SER A 179 5.40 -8.67 -18.00
C SER A 179 6.86 -8.81 -18.40
N PHE A 180 7.69 -9.09 -17.42
CA PHE A 180 9.08 -9.49 -17.61
C PHE A 180 9.45 -10.54 -16.55
N GLU A 181 10.55 -11.22 -16.76
CA GLU A 181 11.14 -12.14 -15.79
C GLU A 181 12.46 -11.58 -15.29
N ALA A 182 12.69 -11.65 -13.97
CA ALA A 182 13.97 -11.37 -13.32
C ALA A 182 14.25 -12.46 -12.27
N HIS A 183 15.45 -13.06 -12.33
CA HIS A 183 15.89 -14.13 -11.43
C HIS A 183 14.86 -15.26 -11.25
N GLY A 184 14.25 -15.72 -12.36
CA GLY A 184 13.26 -16.80 -12.35
C GLY A 184 11.90 -16.46 -11.72
N ARG A 185 11.63 -15.17 -11.48
CA ARG A 185 10.36 -14.69 -10.93
C ARG A 185 9.65 -13.81 -11.94
N PRO A 186 8.33 -14.00 -12.16
CA PRO A 186 7.53 -13.14 -13.02
C PRO A 186 7.22 -11.81 -12.32
N HIS A 187 7.27 -10.74 -13.12
CA HIS A 187 6.92 -9.37 -12.73
C HIS A 187 5.93 -8.82 -13.73
N GLU A 188 4.95 -8.09 -13.24
CA GLU A 188 3.87 -7.55 -14.06
C GLU A 188 3.67 -6.06 -13.78
N LEU A 189 3.64 -5.25 -14.83
CA LEU A 189 3.22 -3.86 -14.78
C LEU A 189 1.77 -3.78 -15.23
N TRP A 190 0.87 -3.56 -14.29
CA TRP A 190 -0.54 -3.34 -14.55
C TRP A 190 -0.84 -1.86 -14.55
N VAL A 191 -1.38 -1.35 -15.65
CA VAL A 191 -1.51 0.08 -15.86
C VAL A 191 -2.96 0.43 -16.14
N TRP A 192 -3.55 1.19 -15.22
CA TRP A 192 -4.75 1.94 -15.49
C TRP A 192 -4.40 3.38 -15.82
N ARG A 193 -4.98 3.90 -16.89
CA ARG A 193 -4.82 5.28 -17.31
C ARG A 193 -6.18 5.94 -17.41
N ASN A 194 -6.33 7.08 -16.78
CA ASN A 194 -7.49 7.93 -16.98
C ASN A 194 -7.52 8.37 -18.47
N ARG A 195 -8.66 8.77 -19.00
CA ARG A 195 -8.95 9.07 -20.42
C ARG A 195 -7.94 9.96 -21.16
N HIS A 196 -7.03 10.58 -20.44
CA HIS A 196 -5.92 11.35 -21.00
C HIS A 196 -4.72 10.44 -21.31
N SER A 197 -4.73 9.83 -22.51
CA SER A 197 -3.63 8.99 -22.97
C SER A 197 -2.39 9.82 -23.27
N ILE A 198 -1.24 9.39 -22.72
CA ILE A 198 0.07 9.79 -23.22
C ILE A 198 0.61 8.63 -24.02
N ASP A 199 1.33 8.96 -25.06
CA ASP A 199 2.20 8.01 -25.74
C ASP A 199 3.40 7.74 -24.84
N LEU A 200 3.29 6.72 -24.01
CA LEU A 200 4.33 6.28 -23.09
C LEU A 200 4.98 5.02 -23.65
N ASP A 201 6.29 5.01 -23.76
CA ASP A 201 7.07 3.83 -24.08
C ASP A 201 7.05 2.81 -22.94
N TRP A 202 6.00 2.00 -22.91
CA TRP A 202 5.78 0.94 -21.92
C TRP A 202 6.87 -0.13 -21.95
N GLU A 203 7.42 -0.41 -23.12
CA GLU A 203 8.50 -1.39 -23.26
C GLU A 203 9.78 -0.86 -22.62
N ARG A 204 10.06 0.43 -22.76
CA ARG A 204 11.16 1.08 -22.06
C ARG A 204 10.95 1.04 -20.55
N LEU A 205 9.77 1.41 -20.06
CA LEU A 205 9.48 1.38 -18.62
C LEU A 205 9.63 -0.03 -18.05
N ALA A 206 9.14 -1.05 -18.75
CA ALA A 206 9.29 -2.44 -18.32
C ALA A 206 10.76 -2.90 -18.30
N ARG A 207 11.55 -2.55 -19.33
CA ARG A 207 13.00 -2.83 -19.34
C ARG A 207 13.73 -2.15 -18.19
N ASP A 208 13.48 -0.86 -17.97
CA ASP A 208 14.18 -0.08 -16.95
C ASP A 208 13.74 -0.55 -15.54
N THR A 209 12.45 -0.90 -15.33
CA THR A 209 11.98 -1.54 -14.10
C THR A 209 12.67 -2.88 -13.86
N ARG A 210 12.84 -3.71 -14.88
CA ARG A 210 13.58 -4.98 -14.78
C ARG A 210 15.01 -4.75 -14.30
N VAL A 211 15.72 -3.76 -14.87
CA VAL A 211 17.10 -3.44 -14.47
C VAL A 211 17.17 -2.99 -13.00
N ILE A 212 16.18 -2.24 -12.52
CA ILE A 212 16.05 -1.88 -11.08
C ILE A 212 15.93 -3.14 -10.23
N VAL A 213 14.97 -4.01 -10.54
CA VAL A 213 14.75 -5.28 -9.81
C VAL A 213 16.02 -6.12 -9.75
N GLU A 214 16.72 -6.28 -10.89
CA GLU A 214 17.96 -7.05 -10.97
C GLU A 214 19.10 -6.41 -10.15
N THR A 215 19.17 -5.08 -10.11
CA THR A 215 20.18 -4.32 -9.35
C THR A 215 19.94 -4.45 -7.86
N GLU A 216 18.71 -4.30 -7.40
CA GLU A 216 18.35 -4.44 -5.97
C GLU A 216 18.53 -5.89 -5.48
N ALA A 217 18.09 -6.87 -6.25
CA ALA A 217 18.32 -8.26 -5.93
C ALA A 217 19.82 -8.57 -5.81
N ALA A 218 20.65 -8.02 -6.71
CA ALA A 218 22.11 -8.17 -6.64
C ALA A 218 22.73 -7.50 -5.40
N LEU A 219 22.24 -6.32 -5.04
CA LEU A 219 22.70 -5.57 -3.86
C LEU A 219 22.39 -6.31 -2.56
N LEU A 220 21.22 -6.93 -2.47
CA LEU A 220 20.69 -7.52 -1.25
C LEU A 220 20.95 -9.02 -1.10
N ALA A 221 21.33 -9.71 -2.19
CA ALA A 221 21.73 -11.12 -2.14
C ALA A 221 23.07 -11.33 -1.43
N GLY A 222 23.95 -10.31 -1.37
CA GLY A 222 25.30 -10.48 -0.86
C GLY A 222 26.06 -11.57 -1.60
N GLU A 223 26.61 -12.55 -0.86
CA GLU A 223 27.28 -13.74 -1.43
C GLU A 223 26.30 -14.87 -1.82
N GLY A 224 25.00 -14.70 -1.51
CA GLY A 224 23.95 -15.67 -1.83
C GLY A 224 23.54 -15.66 -3.30
N ARG A 225 22.68 -16.62 -3.67
CA ARG A 225 22.08 -16.62 -5.01
C ARG A 225 21.04 -15.51 -5.11
N ARG A 226 21.05 -14.75 -6.21
CA ARG A 226 20.16 -13.60 -6.44
C ARG A 226 18.68 -13.97 -6.44
N GLU A 227 18.35 -15.17 -6.88
CA GLU A 227 17.01 -15.72 -6.82
C GLU A 227 16.46 -15.88 -5.40
N ASP A 228 17.35 -16.16 -4.43
CA ASP A 228 16.99 -16.29 -3.02
C ASP A 228 16.73 -14.93 -2.36
N ALA A 229 17.21 -13.84 -2.97
CA ALA A 229 16.93 -12.48 -2.51
C ALA A 229 15.50 -12.02 -2.81
N LEU A 230 14.78 -12.63 -3.77
CA LEU A 230 13.42 -12.29 -4.13
C LEU A 230 12.39 -13.15 -3.35
N PRO A 231 11.89 -12.65 -2.22
CA PRO A 231 11.07 -13.44 -1.29
C PRO A 231 9.58 -13.48 -1.67
N TYR A 232 9.26 -13.58 -2.95
CA TYR A 232 7.91 -13.72 -3.51
C TYR A 232 7.93 -14.70 -4.69
N GLN A 233 6.74 -15.14 -5.12
CA GLN A 233 6.58 -15.97 -6.31
C GLN A 233 6.28 -15.12 -7.56
N ARG A 234 5.62 -13.98 -7.39
CA ARG A 234 5.23 -13.01 -8.40
C ARG A 234 5.22 -11.62 -7.78
N TYR A 235 5.57 -10.57 -8.53
CA TYR A 235 5.48 -9.19 -8.07
C TYR A 235 4.72 -8.31 -9.07
N LEU A 236 3.88 -7.41 -8.55
CA LEU A 236 3.07 -6.50 -9.36
C LEU A 236 3.46 -5.05 -9.10
N PHE A 237 3.62 -4.30 -10.18
CA PHE A 237 3.67 -2.84 -10.17
C PHE A 237 2.32 -2.33 -10.66
N LEU A 238 1.50 -1.78 -9.74
CA LEU A 238 0.14 -1.31 -10.01
C LEU A 238 0.18 0.18 -10.29
N TRP A 239 -0.03 0.57 -11.55
CA TRP A 239 0.12 1.94 -12.00
C TRP A 239 -1.21 2.65 -12.20
N HIS A 240 -1.35 3.81 -11.57
CA HIS A 240 -2.37 4.79 -11.90
C HIS A 240 -1.72 5.99 -12.60
N ILE A 241 -2.15 6.29 -13.82
CA ILE A 241 -1.74 7.49 -14.54
C ILE A 241 -2.92 8.46 -14.57
N SER A 242 -2.84 9.48 -13.74
CA SER A 242 -3.92 10.44 -13.54
C SER A 242 -3.36 11.85 -13.33
N PRO A 243 -4.00 12.91 -13.87
CA PRO A 243 -3.54 14.29 -13.69
C PRO A 243 -3.39 14.69 -12.22
N ARG A 244 -2.33 15.47 -11.92
CA ARG A 244 -2.05 16.06 -10.60
C ARG A 244 -1.84 15.04 -9.47
N SER A 245 -1.36 13.85 -9.81
CA SER A 245 -1.18 12.76 -8.86
C SER A 245 0.29 12.39 -8.72
N ARG A 246 0.74 12.12 -7.52
CA ARG A 246 2.02 11.49 -7.21
C ARG A 246 1.90 10.73 -5.90
N GLY A 247 2.41 9.51 -5.87
CA GLY A 247 2.51 8.71 -4.65
C GLY A 247 2.93 7.29 -4.95
N GLY A 248 3.52 6.66 -3.96
CA GLY A 248 3.79 5.24 -3.92
C GLY A 248 3.24 4.64 -2.65
N LEU A 249 3.08 3.34 -2.64
CA LEU A 249 2.78 2.55 -1.44
C LEU A 249 3.27 1.13 -1.66
N GLU A 250 4.12 0.73 -0.75
CA GLU A 250 4.75 -0.57 -0.71
C GLU A 250 3.84 -1.66 -0.16
N HIS A 251 3.97 -2.88 -0.69
CA HIS A 251 3.32 -4.09 -0.23
C HIS A 251 4.29 -5.29 -0.29
N ALA A 252 3.93 -6.41 0.33
CA ALA A 252 4.81 -7.57 0.43
C ALA A 252 5.15 -8.23 -0.92
N SER A 253 4.27 -8.12 -1.92
CA SER A 253 4.45 -8.73 -3.24
C SER A 253 3.89 -7.85 -4.37
N CYS A 254 3.70 -6.56 -4.12
CA CYS A 254 3.37 -5.55 -5.11
C CYS A 254 3.70 -4.16 -4.58
N CYS A 255 3.61 -3.15 -5.44
CA CYS A 255 3.53 -1.76 -5.04
C CYS A 255 2.46 -1.02 -5.86
N ALA A 256 1.85 0.00 -5.26
CA ALA A 256 0.93 0.89 -5.95
C ALA A 256 1.65 2.19 -6.30
N LEU A 257 1.57 2.62 -7.55
CA LEU A 257 2.28 3.77 -8.10
C LEU A 257 1.28 4.71 -8.76
N LEU A 258 1.29 5.96 -8.36
CA LEU A 258 0.38 6.99 -8.86
C LEU A 258 1.19 8.18 -9.37
N VAL A 259 1.12 8.46 -10.67
CA VAL A 259 1.89 9.55 -11.30
C VAL A 259 1.05 10.35 -12.27
N SER A 260 1.44 11.63 -12.44
CA SER A 260 0.83 12.45 -13.48
C SER A 260 1.42 12.13 -14.85
N PRO A 261 0.60 12.22 -15.92
CA PRO A 261 1.07 11.92 -17.26
C PRO A 261 2.23 12.81 -17.72
N GLY A 262 2.27 14.08 -17.35
CA GLY A 262 3.32 15.01 -17.76
C GLY A 262 4.73 14.67 -17.24
N ILE A 263 4.84 13.84 -16.21
CA ILE A 263 6.15 13.49 -15.62
C ILE A 263 7.07 12.75 -16.60
N PHE A 264 6.49 12.01 -17.55
CA PHE A 264 7.24 11.24 -18.55
C PHE A 264 7.83 12.09 -19.68
N GLN A 265 7.49 13.38 -19.77
CA GLN A 265 7.87 14.25 -20.89
C GLN A 265 9.32 14.75 -20.80
N THR A 266 9.94 14.67 -19.64
CA THR A 266 11.30 15.16 -19.40
C THR A 266 12.20 14.04 -18.87
N ARG A 267 13.50 14.18 -19.09
CA ARG A 267 14.50 13.25 -18.53
C ARG A 267 14.45 13.22 -17.00
N GLY A 268 14.39 14.40 -16.36
CA GLY A 268 14.28 14.51 -14.91
C GLY A 268 13.01 13.83 -14.39
N GLY A 269 11.85 14.13 -14.97
CA GLY A 269 10.59 13.48 -14.58
C GLY A 269 10.61 11.96 -14.78
N TYR A 270 11.25 11.47 -15.84
CA TYR A 270 11.40 10.02 -16.03
C TYR A 270 12.30 9.39 -14.97
N LEU A 271 13.38 10.06 -14.55
CA LEU A 271 14.20 9.61 -13.42
C LEU A 271 13.43 9.61 -12.10
N ASP A 272 12.57 10.61 -11.87
CA ASP A 272 11.68 10.65 -10.69
C ASP A 272 10.69 9.48 -10.68
N VAL A 273 10.22 9.02 -11.85
CA VAL A 273 9.40 7.82 -11.96
C VAL A 273 10.20 6.57 -11.63
N LEU A 274 11.42 6.46 -12.14
CA LEU A 274 12.28 5.30 -11.87
C LEU A 274 12.75 5.27 -10.41
N SER A 275 13.04 6.43 -9.78
CA SER A 275 13.36 6.48 -8.35
C SER A 275 12.17 6.03 -7.51
N LEU A 276 10.93 6.43 -7.87
CA LEU A 276 9.73 5.93 -7.21
C LEU A 276 9.60 4.40 -7.33
N VAL A 277 9.88 3.83 -8.51
CA VAL A 277 9.89 2.36 -8.69
C VAL A 277 10.90 1.70 -7.78
N ALA A 278 12.13 2.22 -7.74
CA ALA A 278 13.20 1.71 -6.90
C ALA A 278 12.86 1.86 -5.41
N HIS A 279 12.31 2.99 -5.00
CA HIS A 279 11.86 3.24 -3.63
C HIS A 279 10.84 2.20 -3.18
N GLU A 280 9.74 2.05 -3.92
CA GLU A 280 8.65 1.14 -3.57
C GLU A 280 9.06 -0.34 -3.65
N PHE A 281 9.98 -0.68 -4.55
CA PHE A 281 10.49 -2.05 -4.64
C PHE A 281 11.49 -2.37 -3.53
N LEU A 282 12.34 -1.43 -3.11
CA LEU A 282 13.28 -1.61 -2.00
C LEU A 282 12.56 -1.87 -0.67
N HIS A 283 11.38 -1.31 -0.50
CA HIS A 283 10.54 -1.58 0.66
C HIS A 283 10.17 -3.07 0.83
N LEU A 284 10.31 -3.88 -0.22
CA LEU A 284 10.19 -5.34 -0.12
C LEU A 284 11.05 -5.91 1.02
N TRP A 285 12.21 -5.32 1.27
CA TRP A 285 13.11 -5.67 2.37
C TRP A 285 13.02 -4.65 3.49
N ASN A 286 13.27 -3.38 3.18
CA ASN A 286 13.37 -2.28 4.13
C ASN A 286 11.99 -1.68 4.38
N VAL A 287 11.22 -2.40 5.08
CA VAL A 287 10.10 -2.33 6.00
C VAL A 287 9.16 -3.54 5.92
N LYS A 288 9.03 -4.22 4.76
CA LYS A 288 8.11 -5.37 4.72
C LYS A 288 8.70 -6.61 5.41
N ARG A 289 10.03 -6.74 5.46
CA ARG A 289 10.74 -7.87 6.09
C ARG A 289 11.67 -7.46 7.21
N ILE A 290 12.48 -6.43 7.03
CA ILE A 290 13.26 -5.79 8.08
C ILE A 290 12.38 -4.72 8.70
N ARG A 291 11.79 -5.01 9.87
CA ARG A 291 10.80 -4.13 10.52
C ARG A 291 11.32 -3.60 11.84
N PRO A 292 11.03 -2.33 12.19
CA PRO A 292 11.25 -1.86 13.56
C PRO A 292 10.26 -2.56 14.49
N GLU A 293 10.64 -2.70 15.76
CA GLU A 293 9.81 -3.36 16.78
C GLU A 293 8.37 -2.80 16.82
N GLY A 294 8.20 -1.48 16.73
CA GLY A 294 6.89 -0.82 16.77
C GLY A 294 5.99 -1.13 15.55
N LEU A 295 6.55 -1.68 14.45
CA LEU A 295 5.81 -2.10 13.26
C LEU A 295 5.84 -3.63 13.04
N ALA A 296 6.41 -4.40 13.97
CA ALA A 296 6.51 -5.85 13.85
C ALA A 296 5.13 -6.54 13.94
N ARG A 297 4.24 -5.99 14.76
CA ARG A 297 2.83 -6.40 14.87
C ARG A 297 1.97 -5.17 14.75
N LEU A 298 1.10 -5.15 13.73
CA LEU A 298 0.28 -3.99 13.45
C LEU A 298 -0.99 -3.99 14.30
N ASP A 299 -1.27 -2.85 14.92
CA ASP A 299 -2.58 -2.52 15.47
C ASP A 299 -3.29 -1.64 14.44
N TYR A 300 -4.35 -2.14 13.83
CA TYR A 300 -5.09 -1.44 12.78
C TYR A 300 -6.09 -0.40 13.31
N GLU A 301 -6.25 -0.28 14.64
CA GLU A 301 -7.18 0.67 15.25
C GLU A 301 -6.52 1.93 15.78
N ARG A 302 -5.18 1.95 15.95
CA ARG A 302 -4.42 3.08 16.49
C ARG A 302 -3.05 3.24 15.84
N GLU A 303 -2.37 4.30 16.20
CA GLU A 303 -1.01 4.60 15.76
C GLU A 303 -0.02 3.52 16.24
N ASN A 304 0.90 3.15 15.36
CA ASN A 304 2.01 2.24 15.65
C ASN A 304 3.32 3.03 15.60
N TYR A 305 3.85 3.36 16.75
CA TYR A 305 4.96 4.29 16.88
C TYR A 305 6.31 3.63 16.63
N THR A 306 7.18 4.33 15.91
CA THR A 306 8.61 4.01 15.77
C THR A 306 9.43 5.28 15.64
N ARG A 307 10.70 5.22 16.10
CA ARG A 307 11.68 6.30 15.94
C ARG A 307 12.60 6.10 14.73
N LEU A 308 12.27 5.13 13.84
CA LEU A 308 13.13 4.68 12.77
C LEU A 308 12.57 4.91 11.36
N LEU A 309 11.48 5.70 11.18
CA LEU A 309 10.98 6.00 9.84
C LEU A 309 12.05 6.69 8.98
N TRP A 310 12.95 7.46 9.58
CA TRP A 310 14.06 8.08 8.88
C TRP A 310 14.99 7.06 8.20
N TRP A 311 15.13 5.85 8.77
CA TRP A 311 15.87 4.75 8.14
C TRP A 311 15.01 4.03 7.11
N PHE A 312 13.76 3.73 7.46
CA PHE A 312 12.87 2.95 6.59
C PHE A 312 12.39 3.73 5.37
N GLU A 313 12.31 5.05 5.46
CA GLU A 313 11.90 5.93 4.38
C GLU A 313 13.07 6.76 3.84
N GLY A 314 13.77 7.48 4.71
CA GLY A 314 14.91 8.30 4.30
C GLY A 314 16.09 7.46 3.80
N GLY A 315 16.36 6.31 4.43
CA GLY A 315 17.33 5.36 3.91
C GLY A 315 16.91 4.80 2.55
N THR A 316 15.63 4.47 2.38
CA THR A 316 15.08 4.02 1.09
C THR A 316 15.22 5.11 0.03
N SER A 317 14.95 6.40 0.37
CA SER A 317 15.15 7.55 -0.54
C SER A 317 16.62 7.72 -0.94
N TYR A 318 17.57 7.50 -0.02
CA TYR A 318 18.98 7.48 -0.37
C TYR A 318 19.32 6.37 -1.37
N PHE A 319 18.79 5.16 -1.11
CA PHE A 319 19.09 4.00 -1.94
C PHE A 319 18.40 4.06 -3.30
N ASP A 320 17.21 4.63 -3.44
CA ASP A 320 16.48 4.64 -4.72
C ASP A 320 17.28 5.32 -5.83
N TRP A 321 17.85 6.50 -5.62
CA TRP A 321 18.75 7.17 -6.57
C TRP A 321 20.11 6.47 -6.70
N ARG A 322 20.61 5.90 -5.61
CA ARG A 322 21.82 5.08 -5.64
C ARG A 322 21.67 3.87 -6.54
N ILE A 323 20.52 3.21 -6.49
CA ILE A 323 20.16 2.08 -7.34
C ILE A 323 20.09 2.52 -8.80
N LEU A 324 19.44 3.63 -9.13
CA LEU A 324 19.44 4.15 -10.50
C LEU A 324 20.85 4.39 -11.03
N ARG A 325 21.73 4.88 -10.18
CA ARG A 325 23.15 5.07 -10.54
C ARG A 325 23.87 3.75 -10.76
N LEU A 326 23.67 2.76 -9.90
CA LEU A 326 24.28 1.42 -10.02
C LEU A 326 23.75 0.66 -11.24
N ALA A 327 22.47 0.81 -11.52
CA ALA A 327 21.78 0.26 -12.69
C ALA A 327 22.17 0.91 -14.02
N GLY A 328 22.95 2.00 -14.00
CA GLY A 328 23.31 2.75 -15.20
C GLY A 328 22.14 3.56 -15.80
N LEU A 329 21.02 3.67 -15.09
CA LEU A 329 19.84 4.43 -15.49
C LEU A 329 20.02 5.93 -15.24
N ALA A 330 20.77 6.30 -14.22
CA ALA A 330 21.19 7.68 -13.95
C ALA A 330 22.70 7.83 -14.11
N THR A 331 23.16 8.97 -14.65
CA THR A 331 24.57 9.34 -14.72
C THR A 331 25.11 9.77 -13.35
N HIS A 332 26.44 9.83 -13.20
CA HIS A 332 27.07 10.39 -11.99
C HIS A 332 26.61 11.82 -11.70
N ARG A 333 26.47 12.62 -12.77
CA ARG A 333 26.08 14.01 -12.63
C ARG A 333 24.62 14.12 -12.16
N GLU A 334 23.70 13.38 -12.75
CA GLU A 334 22.29 13.39 -12.36
C GLU A 334 22.11 12.96 -10.89
N TYR A 335 22.85 11.93 -10.45
CA TYR A 335 22.87 11.52 -9.04
C TYR A 335 23.43 12.61 -8.10
N ALA A 336 24.56 13.22 -8.50
CA ALA A 336 25.18 14.30 -7.71
C ALA A 336 24.30 15.54 -7.65
N ASP A 337 23.68 15.93 -8.77
CA ASP A 337 22.77 17.06 -8.85
C ASP A 337 21.51 16.83 -7.97
N HIS A 338 20.97 15.60 -7.94
CA HIS A 338 19.89 15.22 -7.03
C HIS A 338 20.31 15.38 -5.56
N LEU A 339 21.40 14.76 -5.14
CA LEU A 339 21.89 14.82 -3.76
C LEU A 339 22.21 16.25 -3.31
N ALA A 340 22.82 17.04 -4.19
CA ALA A 340 23.07 18.46 -3.93
C ALA A 340 21.77 19.24 -3.72
N GLY A 341 20.72 18.93 -4.49
CA GLY A 341 19.39 19.50 -4.32
C GLY A 341 18.77 19.16 -2.96
N GLU A 342 18.88 17.90 -2.52
CA GLU A 342 18.36 17.47 -1.22
C GLU A 342 19.12 18.10 -0.05
N ILE A 343 20.44 18.22 -0.16
CA ILE A 343 21.28 18.94 0.83
C ILE A 343 20.88 20.42 0.91
N ALA A 344 20.66 21.08 -0.23
CA ALA A 344 20.22 22.48 -0.27
C ALA A 344 18.82 22.64 0.37
N ARG A 345 17.86 21.78 0.02
CA ARG A 345 16.52 21.76 0.64
C ARG A 345 16.59 21.57 2.15
N LEU A 346 17.45 20.69 2.63
CA LEU A 346 17.63 20.48 4.07
C LEU A 346 18.20 21.71 4.76
N ALA A 347 19.21 22.35 4.14
CA ALA A 347 19.82 23.58 4.66
C ALA A 347 18.81 24.75 4.71
N ASP A 348 17.89 24.79 3.75
CA ASP A 348 16.84 25.81 3.68
C ASP A 348 15.61 25.50 4.57
N THR A 349 15.66 24.43 5.38
CA THR A 349 14.57 24.04 6.29
C THR A 349 14.95 24.37 7.74
N PRO A 350 14.47 25.50 8.33
CA PRO A 350 14.79 25.90 9.69
C PRO A 350 14.43 24.84 10.73
N GLY A 351 13.34 24.11 10.53
CA GLY A 351 12.91 23.00 11.38
C GLY A 351 13.94 21.88 11.52
N ALA A 352 14.88 21.74 10.57
CA ALA A 352 15.97 20.77 10.65
C ALA A 352 16.92 21.00 11.82
N LEU A 353 17.00 22.22 12.35
CA LEU A 353 17.84 22.56 13.50
C LEU A 353 17.20 22.23 14.85
N VAL A 354 15.86 22.13 14.89
CA VAL A 354 15.10 21.96 16.14
C VAL A 354 14.38 20.62 16.22
N HIS A 355 14.23 19.90 15.12
CA HIS A 355 13.53 18.61 15.06
C HIS A 355 14.49 17.49 14.72
N SER A 356 14.69 16.56 15.66
CA SER A 356 15.55 15.40 15.45
C SER A 356 14.95 14.39 14.48
N LEU A 357 15.77 13.54 13.82
CA LEU A 357 15.30 12.44 12.97
C LEU A 357 14.40 11.44 13.74
N SER A 358 14.80 11.14 14.97
CA SER A 358 14.07 10.27 15.87
C SER A 358 12.67 10.81 16.18
N ASP A 359 12.56 12.10 16.49
CA ASP A 359 11.28 12.73 16.81
C ASP A 359 10.45 12.96 15.53
N ALA A 360 11.08 13.32 14.41
CA ALA A 360 10.41 13.41 13.11
C ALA A 360 9.76 12.10 12.70
N SER A 361 10.41 10.98 13.01
CA SER A 361 9.86 9.63 12.79
C SER A 361 8.70 9.33 13.72
N PHE A 362 8.84 9.63 15.02
CA PHE A 362 7.83 9.37 16.03
C PHE A 362 6.58 10.22 15.85
N ASP A 363 6.77 11.50 15.56
CA ASP A 363 5.72 12.50 15.37
C ASP A 363 5.11 12.49 13.94
N ALA A 364 5.49 11.54 13.08
CA ALA A 364 5.00 11.46 11.70
C ALA A 364 3.46 11.57 11.61
N TRP A 365 2.75 10.89 12.51
CA TRP A 365 1.29 10.84 12.59
C TRP A 365 0.61 12.19 12.73
N ILE A 366 1.24 13.14 13.40
CA ILE A 366 0.65 14.45 13.73
C ILE A 366 1.36 15.63 13.06
N LYS A 367 2.60 15.43 12.54
CA LYS A 367 3.39 16.48 11.89
C LYS A 367 3.56 16.25 10.39
N ALA A 368 4.28 15.19 9.99
CA ALA A 368 4.57 14.96 8.57
C ALA A 368 3.31 14.80 7.69
N TYR A 369 2.28 14.12 8.22
CA TYR A 369 1.01 13.91 7.52
C TYR A 369 -0.06 14.98 7.81
N ARG A 370 0.23 15.96 8.67
CA ARG A 370 -0.67 17.08 9.02
C ARG A 370 0.10 18.39 9.10
N PRO A 371 0.75 18.82 8.01
CA PRO A 371 1.52 20.07 8.02
C PRO A 371 0.59 21.27 8.19
N ASP A 372 1.13 22.31 8.82
CA ASP A 372 0.54 23.63 8.95
C ASP A 372 1.54 24.70 8.45
N GLU A 373 1.17 25.98 8.57
CA GLU A 373 2.00 27.11 8.13
C GLU A 373 3.32 27.26 8.91
N ASN A 374 3.40 26.73 10.14
CA ASN A 374 4.61 26.76 10.96
C ASN A 374 5.51 25.53 10.77
N SER A 375 5.06 24.54 10.02
CA SER A 375 5.79 23.25 9.86
C SER A 375 7.21 23.44 9.35
N ILE A 376 7.45 24.39 8.43
CA ILE A 376 8.79 24.65 7.92
C ILE A 376 9.78 25.11 9.02
N ASN A 377 9.30 25.77 10.07
CA ASN A 377 10.11 26.27 11.17
C ASN A 377 10.30 25.23 12.30
N SER A 378 9.36 24.33 12.46
CA SER A 378 9.25 23.46 13.63
C SER A 378 9.43 21.96 13.34
N THR A 379 9.42 21.57 12.05
CA THR A 379 9.51 20.17 11.64
C THR A 379 10.52 19.98 10.52
N VAL A 380 10.99 18.75 10.38
CA VAL A 380 11.78 18.32 9.22
C VAL A 380 11.22 17.00 8.69
N SER A 381 11.25 16.82 7.37
CA SER A 381 10.90 15.55 6.75
C SER A 381 11.93 14.49 7.14
N TYR A 382 11.48 13.38 7.70
CA TYR A 382 12.32 12.22 7.98
C TYR A 382 12.80 11.52 6.69
N TYR A 383 12.10 11.71 5.55
CA TYR A 383 12.61 11.34 4.23
C TYR A 383 13.84 12.16 3.88
N LEU A 384 13.71 13.48 3.79
CA LEU A 384 14.76 14.40 3.36
C LEU A 384 15.99 14.35 4.28
N LYS A 385 15.81 14.55 5.58
CA LYS A 385 16.94 14.55 6.53
C LYS A 385 17.53 13.15 6.66
N GLY A 386 16.71 12.09 6.58
CA GLY A 386 17.14 10.70 6.60
C GLY A 386 18.00 10.33 5.38
N GLU A 387 17.59 10.75 4.18
CA GLU A 387 18.35 10.58 2.94
C GLU A 387 19.76 11.17 3.04
N VAL A 388 19.86 12.45 3.46
CA VAL A 388 21.14 13.15 3.62
C VAL A 388 22.03 12.47 4.68
N VAL A 389 21.44 12.04 5.81
CA VAL A 389 22.18 11.31 6.85
C VAL A 389 22.66 9.95 6.36
N CYS A 390 21.85 9.21 5.61
CA CYS A 390 22.26 7.93 5.02
C CYS A 390 23.36 8.10 3.98
N ALA A 391 23.33 9.18 3.18
CA ALA A 391 24.45 9.52 2.28
C ALA A 391 25.75 9.78 3.05
N LEU A 392 25.72 10.52 4.16
CA LEU A 392 26.89 10.74 5.01
C LEU A 392 27.39 9.46 5.65
N LEU A 393 26.49 8.60 6.13
CA LEU A 393 26.87 7.29 6.69
C LEU A 393 27.55 6.39 5.64
N ASP A 394 27.05 6.35 4.41
CA ASP A 394 27.66 5.55 3.34
C ASP A 394 29.08 6.08 2.97
N ILE A 395 29.27 7.40 2.98
CA ILE A 395 30.61 8.01 2.75
C ILE A 395 31.56 7.62 3.88
N GLU A 396 31.13 7.76 5.13
CA GLU A 396 31.96 7.44 6.30
C GLU A 396 32.34 5.95 6.36
N LEU A 397 31.40 5.06 6.03
CA LEU A 397 31.65 3.61 6.03
C LEU A 397 32.59 3.16 4.90
N ARG A 398 32.79 3.98 3.86
CA ARG A 398 33.68 3.70 2.72
C ARG A 398 35.06 4.37 2.85
N ALA A 399 35.19 5.35 3.75
CA ALA A 399 36.47 6.05 4.00
C ALA A 399 37.41 5.20 4.83
#